data_a228d73962cb7834ee3acba5f301b702
#
_entry.id   a228d73962cb7834ee3acba5f301b702
#
_cell.length_a   1.000
_cell.length_b   1.000
_cell.length_c   1.000
_cell.angle_alpha   90.00
_cell.angle_beta   90.00
_cell.angle_gamma   90.00
#
_symmetry.space_group_name_H-M   'P 1'
#
loop_
_entity.id
_entity.type
_entity.pdbx_description
1 polymer ?
#
loop_
_entity_poly.entity_id
_entity_poly.type
_entity_poly.pdbx_seq_one_letter_code
_entity_poly.pdbx_strand_id
1 'polypeptide(L)'
;MKPPEEPIRSQVASWLAKADDDYQLIERLAAEADEFPAIVAFHSQQASEKYIKALLVVHQIDFPKTHDIKQLLALLRPAGPEAAAQLADARWLTPFGAAIRYPGDYPELRPGDAQRAIETARRVRTVVMALLER
;
A
#
# COMPACT_ATOMS: atom_id res chain seq x y z
N MET A 1 5.50 -26.24 -4.65
CA MET A 1 5.15 -25.44 -3.47
C MET A 1 3.71 -25.72 -3.05
N LYS A 2 3.48 -25.98 -1.78
CA LYS A 2 2.11 -26.18 -1.30
C LYS A 2 1.34 -24.87 -1.39
N PRO A 3 0.06 -24.90 -1.78
CA PRO A 3 -0.77 -23.72 -1.66
C PRO A 3 -0.90 -23.32 -0.19
N PRO A 4 -1.11 -22.02 0.08
CA PRO A 4 -1.31 -21.57 1.46
C PRO A 4 -2.51 -22.26 2.09
N GLU A 5 -2.48 -22.45 3.41
CA GLU A 5 -3.63 -22.95 4.15
C GLU A 5 -4.82 -22.01 4.02
N GLU A 6 -6.01 -22.56 4.18
CA GLU A 6 -7.25 -21.80 4.03
C GLU A 6 -7.33 -20.53 4.90
N PRO A 7 -6.92 -20.57 6.20
CA PRO A 7 -6.92 -19.34 6.99
C PRO A 7 -6.02 -18.25 6.41
N ILE A 8 -4.88 -18.64 5.85
CA ILE A 8 -3.94 -17.69 5.22
C ILE A 8 -4.58 -17.10 3.96
N ARG A 9 -5.17 -17.95 3.11
CA ARG A 9 -5.85 -17.48 1.90
C ARG A 9 -6.98 -16.52 2.22
N SER A 10 -7.74 -16.81 3.28
CA SER A 10 -8.82 -15.94 3.73
C SER A 10 -8.30 -14.58 4.19
N GLN A 11 -7.20 -14.56 4.94
CA GLN A 11 -6.58 -13.31 5.38
C GLN A 11 -6.04 -12.51 4.20
N VAL A 12 -5.38 -13.16 3.25
CA VAL A 12 -4.88 -12.51 2.04
C VAL A 12 -6.04 -11.86 1.27
N ALA A 13 -7.11 -12.62 1.05
CA ALA A 13 -8.29 -12.10 0.34
C ALA A 13 -8.91 -10.90 1.06
N SER A 14 -8.93 -10.93 2.39
CA SER A 14 -9.46 -9.81 3.19
C SER A 14 -8.60 -8.55 3.03
N TRP A 15 -7.26 -8.68 3.08
CA TRP A 15 -6.38 -7.53 2.87
C TRP A 15 -6.50 -6.98 1.46
N LEU A 16 -6.58 -7.87 0.45
CA LEU A 16 -6.75 -7.44 -0.93
C LEU A 16 -8.07 -6.71 -1.16
N ALA A 17 -9.16 -7.19 -0.56
CA ALA A 17 -10.46 -6.53 -0.70
C ALA A 17 -10.44 -5.11 -0.12
N LYS A 18 -9.81 -4.93 1.05
CA LYS A 18 -9.66 -3.62 1.66
C LYS A 18 -8.73 -2.70 0.86
N ALA A 19 -7.65 -3.26 0.33
CA ALA A 19 -6.74 -2.51 -0.54
C ALA A 19 -7.46 -2.05 -1.81
N ASP A 20 -8.25 -2.94 -2.41
CA ASP A 20 -8.99 -2.63 -3.63
C ASP A 20 -10.02 -1.52 -3.41
N ASP A 21 -10.65 -1.45 -2.23
CA ASP A 21 -11.57 -0.35 -1.92
C ASP A 21 -10.87 0.99 -2.00
N ASP A 22 -9.70 1.12 -1.37
CA ASP A 22 -8.91 2.35 -1.45
C ASP A 22 -8.43 2.61 -2.87
N TYR A 23 -7.99 1.56 -3.56
CA TYR A 23 -7.46 1.67 -4.91
C TYR A 23 -8.52 2.14 -5.91
N GLN A 24 -9.73 1.58 -5.84
CA GLN A 24 -10.83 2.00 -6.71
C GLN A 24 -11.18 3.46 -6.51
N LEU A 25 -11.13 3.94 -5.27
CA LEU A 25 -11.39 5.35 -4.99
C LEU A 25 -10.38 6.26 -5.70
N ILE A 26 -9.09 5.96 -5.55
CA ILE A 26 -8.08 6.81 -6.17
C ILE A 26 -8.13 6.75 -7.71
N GLU A 27 -8.49 5.61 -8.28
CA GLU A 27 -8.65 5.52 -9.72
C GLU A 27 -9.84 6.38 -10.21
N ARG A 28 -10.93 6.43 -9.45
CA ARG A 28 -12.06 7.30 -9.78
C ARG A 28 -11.71 8.78 -9.65
N LEU A 29 -10.81 9.13 -8.74
CA LEU A 29 -10.39 10.51 -8.53
C LEU A 29 -9.20 10.91 -9.41
N ALA A 30 -8.65 9.98 -10.19
CA ALA A 30 -7.39 10.21 -10.92
C ALA A 30 -7.42 11.44 -11.82
N ALA A 31 -8.53 11.68 -12.53
CA ALA A 31 -8.67 12.85 -13.41
C ALA A 31 -8.77 14.17 -12.63
N GLU A 32 -9.10 14.11 -11.35
CA GLU A 32 -9.33 15.27 -10.49
C GLU A 32 -8.38 15.25 -9.28
N ALA A 33 -7.24 14.55 -9.40
CA ALA A 33 -6.35 14.30 -8.28
C ALA A 33 -5.87 15.59 -7.61
N ASP A 34 -5.60 16.63 -8.39
CA ASP A 34 -5.13 17.90 -7.85
C ASP A 34 -6.21 18.70 -7.13
N GLU A 35 -7.49 18.32 -7.30
CA GLU A 35 -8.60 18.94 -6.56
C GLU A 35 -8.78 18.32 -5.17
N PHE A 36 -8.32 17.08 -4.98
CA PHE A 36 -8.46 16.35 -3.72
C PHE A 36 -7.11 15.71 -3.30
N PRO A 37 -6.04 16.51 -3.24
CA PRO A 37 -4.69 15.93 -3.09
C PRO A 37 -4.50 15.17 -1.78
N ALA A 38 -5.05 15.66 -0.68
CA ALA A 38 -4.89 15.00 0.62
C ALA A 38 -5.64 13.65 0.66
N ILE A 39 -6.85 13.61 0.12
CA ILE A 39 -7.65 12.38 0.06
C ILE A 39 -6.94 11.35 -0.84
N VAL A 40 -6.46 11.79 -2.00
CA VAL A 40 -5.74 10.92 -2.93
C VAL A 40 -4.48 10.37 -2.29
N ALA A 41 -3.67 11.20 -1.65
CA ALA A 41 -2.43 10.76 -1.01
C ALA A 41 -2.71 9.78 0.12
N PHE A 42 -3.71 10.06 0.97
CA PHE A 42 -4.09 9.18 2.06
C PHE A 42 -4.53 7.80 1.56
N HIS A 43 -5.46 7.76 0.61
CA HIS A 43 -5.98 6.48 0.12
C HIS A 43 -4.96 5.73 -0.74
N SER A 44 -4.04 6.44 -1.41
CA SER A 44 -2.91 5.80 -2.10
C SER A 44 -1.98 5.10 -1.11
N GLN A 45 -1.71 5.75 0.03
CA GLN A 45 -0.94 5.14 1.10
C GLN A 45 -1.68 3.93 1.68
N GLN A 46 -2.99 4.08 1.96
CA GLN A 46 -3.78 2.98 2.52
C GLN A 46 -3.83 1.77 1.59
N ALA A 47 -4.03 1.99 0.30
CA ALA A 47 -4.02 0.91 -0.68
C ALA A 47 -2.67 0.20 -0.69
N SER A 48 -1.59 0.97 -0.79
CA SER A 48 -0.23 0.44 -0.84
C SER A 48 0.12 -0.38 0.41
N GLU A 49 -0.19 0.16 1.58
CA GLU A 49 0.03 -0.52 2.86
C GLU A 49 -0.70 -1.87 2.91
N LYS A 50 -1.96 -1.89 2.49
CA LYS A 50 -2.78 -3.09 2.58
C LYS A 50 -2.36 -4.15 1.56
N TYR A 51 -1.95 -3.76 0.35
CA TYR A 51 -1.37 -4.71 -0.61
C TYR A 51 -0.08 -5.34 -0.06
N ILE A 52 0.78 -4.55 0.56
CA ILE A 52 2.02 -5.06 1.15
C ILE A 52 1.71 -6.00 2.32
N LYS A 53 0.71 -5.67 3.14
CA LYS A 53 0.28 -6.56 4.23
C LYS A 53 -0.23 -7.90 3.71
N ALA A 54 -0.97 -7.91 2.59
CA ALA A 54 -1.37 -9.16 1.96
C ALA A 54 -0.16 -10.02 1.58
N LEU A 55 0.87 -9.40 1.05
CA LEU A 55 2.10 -10.10 0.68
C LEU A 55 2.82 -10.65 1.92
N LEU A 56 2.86 -9.90 3.02
CA LEU A 56 3.45 -10.37 4.29
C LEU A 56 2.69 -11.59 4.82
N VAL A 57 1.36 -11.58 4.73
CA VAL A 57 0.54 -12.72 5.16
C VAL A 57 0.88 -13.98 4.35
N VAL A 58 1.05 -13.84 3.04
CA VAL A 58 1.44 -14.98 2.18
C VAL A 58 2.77 -15.58 2.63
N HIS A 59 3.72 -14.73 3.01
CA HIS A 59 5.01 -15.19 3.52
C HIS A 59 4.95 -15.61 4.99
N GLN A 60 3.77 -15.54 5.62
CA GLN A 60 3.58 -15.88 7.04
C GLN A 60 4.48 -15.07 7.97
N ILE A 61 4.65 -13.80 7.62
CA ILE A 61 5.42 -12.83 8.40
C ILE A 61 4.45 -12.03 9.27
N ASP A 62 4.62 -12.09 10.58
CA ASP A 62 3.83 -11.28 11.51
C ASP A 62 4.28 -9.83 11.43
N PHE A 63 3.32 -8.92 11.58
CA PHE A 63 3.61 -7.50 11.60
C PHE A 63 2.74 -6.80 12.65
N PRO A 64 3.24 -5.72 13.26
CA PRO A 64 2.45 -4.97 14.23
C PRO A 64 1.37 -4.15 13.52
N LYS A 65 0.41 -3.63 14.29
CA LYS A 65 -0.55 -2.67 13.77
C LYS A 65 0.18 -1.36 13.48
N THR A 66 0.60 -1.19 12.24
CA THR A 66 1.39 -0.03 11.81
C THR A 66 0.88 0.49 10.48
N HIS A 67 1.07 1.77 10.23
CA HIS A 67 0.85 2.43 8.95
C HIS A 67 2.18 2.80 8.28
N ASP A 68 3.29 2.32 8.82
CA ASP A 68 4.62 2.63 8.32
C ASP A 68 5.07 1.62 7.25
N ILE A 69 4.97 2.04 5.99
CA ILE A 69 5.36 1.20 4.86
C ILE A 69 6.85 0.84 4.94
N LYS A 70 7.69 1.75 5.44
CA LYS A 70 9.13 1.44 5.62
C LYS A 70 9.33 0.24 6.53
N GLN A 71 8.59 0.19 7.63
CA GLN A 71 8.66 -0.93 8.58
C GLN A 71 8.19 -2.23 7.93
N LEU A 72 7.09 -2.18 7.18
CA LEU A 72 6.55 -3.37 6.52
C LEU A 72 7.54 -3.91 5.48
N LEU A 73 8.18 -3.04 4.71
CA LEU A 73 9.18 -3.47 3.72
C LEU A 73 10.43 -4.03 4.39
N ALA A 74 10.82 -3.49 5.55
CA ALA A 74 11.93 -4.04 6.31
C ALA A 74 11.64 -5.47 6.78
N LEU A 75 10.39 -5.74 7.19
CA LEU A 75 9.97 -7.08 7.58
C LEU A 75 9.94 -8.04 6.39
N LEU A 76 9.60 -7.55 5.21
CA LEU A 76 9.55 -8.37 4.00
C LEU A 76 10.93 -8.76 3.50
N ARG A 77 11.92 -7.89 3.67
CA ARG A 77 13.24 -8.03 3.02
C ARG A 77 13.90 -9.39 3.20
N PRO A 78 13.94 -10.00 4.40
CA PRO A 78 14.59 -11.30 4.55
C PRO A 78 13.95 -12.43 3.72
N ALA A 79 12.62 -12.40 3.55
CA ALA A 79 11.90 -13.42 2.80
C ALA A 79 11.77 -13.09 1.32
N GLY A 80 11.72 -11.79 0.97
CA GLY A 80 11.52 -11.33 -0.39
C GLY A 80 12.34 -10.10 -0.72
N PRO A 81 13.68 -10.19 -0.79
CA PRO A 81 14.51 -9.00 -1.02
C PRO A 81 14.24 -8.32 -2.36
N GLU A 82 13.93 -9.09 -3.39
CA GLU A 82 13.59 -8.53 -4.71
C GLU A 82 12.26 -7.78 -4.66
N ALA A 83 11.26 -8.37 -4.01
CA ALA A 83 9.97 -7.73 -3.83
C ALA A 83 10.11 -6.43 -3.04
N ALA A 84 10.86 -6.47 -1.93
CA ALA A 84 11.09 -5.28 -1.12
C ALA A 84 11.77 -4.18 -1.93
N ALA A 85 12.72 -4.54 -2.79
CA ALA A 85 13.40 -3.57 -3.66
C ALA A 85 12.44 -2.96 -4.69
N GLN A 86 11.59 -3.78 -5.29
CA GLN A 86 10.60 -3.30 -6.27
C GLN A 86 9.55 -2.37 -5.65
N LEU A 87 9.27 -2.55 -4.36
CA LEU A 87 8.27 -1.76 -3.64
C LEU A 87 8.88 -0.58 -2.87
N ALA A 88 10.19 -0.39 -2.95
CA ALA A 88 10.90 0.59 -2.13
C ALA A 88 10.37 2.02 -2.29
N ASP A 89 9.94 2.39 -3.50
CA ASP A 89 9.43 3.74 -3.76
C ASP A 89 8.17 4.08 -2.96
N ALA A 90 7.43 3.06 -2.52
CA ALA A 90 6.21 3.28 -1.75
C ALA A 90 6.48 3.90 -0.37
N ARG A 91 7.73 3.87 0.09
CA ARG A 91 8.10 4.44 1.40
C ARG A 91 7.77 5.92 1.52
N TRP A 92 7.82 6.66 0.41
CA TRP A 92 7.51 8.09 0.46
C TRP A 92 6.06 8.38 0.83
N LEU A 93 5.16 7.40 0.69
CA LEU A 93 3.76 7.54 1.06
C LEU A 93 3.52 7.48 2.58
N THR A 94 4.49 6.97 3.35
CA THR A 94 4.33 6.76 4.79
C THR A 94 3.78 7.99 5.54
N PRO A 95 4.25 9.21 5.30
CA PRO A 95 3.74 10.37 6.03
C PRO A 95 2.26 10.65 5.82
N PHE A 96 1.65 10.13 4.76
CA PHE A 96 0.24 10.36 4.44
C PHE A 96 -0.69 9.34 5.10
N GLY A 97 -0.15 8.39 5.86
CA GLY A 97 -0.89 7.25 6.39
C GLY A 97 -1.68 7.49 7.66
N ALA A 98 -1.58 8.66 8.29
CA ALA A 98 -2.33 8.94 9.49
C ALA A 98 -3.76 9.37 9.14
N ALA A 99 -4.75 8.68 9.72
CA ALA A 99 -6.16 8.94 9.45
C ALA A 99 -6.66 10.23 10.09
N ILE A 100 -6.05 10.64 11.22
CA ILE A 100 -6.44 11.83 11.97
C ILE A 100 -5.25 12.77 12.05
N ARG A 101 -5.45 14.01 11.58
CA ARG A 101 -4.43 15.03 11.62
C ARG A 101 -5.02 16.36 12.04
N TYR A 102 -4.27 17.10 12.85
CA TYR A 102 -4.63 18.48 13.16
C TYR A 102 -4.21 19.41 12.02
N PRO A 103 -4.87 20.54 11.85
CA PRO A 103 -4.42 21.54 10.88
C PRO A 103 -2.94 21.87 11.12
N GLY A 104 -2.14 21.86 10.05
CA GLY A 104 -0.71 22.12 10.11
C GLY A 104 0.17 20.90 10.29
N ASP A 105 -0.39 19.74 10.66
CA ASP A 105 0.39 18.52 10.87
C ASP A 105 0.49 17.67 9.61
N TYR A 106 -0.36 17.91 8.61
CA TYR A 106 -0.38 17.14 7.38
C TYR A 106 0.83 17.52 6.51
N PRO A 107 1.53 16.54 5.92
CA PRO A 107 2.65 16.85 5.04
C PRO A 107 2.22 17.75 3.88
N GLU A 108 3.06 18.70 3.52
CA GLU A 108 2.78 19.58 2.41
C GLU A 108 2.75 18.81 1.10
N LEU A 109 1.68 19.00 0.32
CA LEU A 109 1.52 18.39 -0.99
C LEU A 109 1.79 19.44 -2.06
N ARG A 110 2.73 19.13 -2.94
CA ARG A 110 3.10 19.98 -4.07
C ARG A 110 2.30 19.60 -5.30
N PRO A 111 2.19 20.49 -6.29
CA PRO A 111 1.60 20.10 -7.58
C PRO A 111 2.27 18.83 -8.12
N GLY A 112 1.46 17.87 -8.54
CA GLY A 112 1.93 16.59 -9.05
C GLY A 112 2.08 15.49 -8.01
N ASP A 113 2.09 15.80 -6.72
CA ASP A 113 2.24 14.79 -5.68
C ASP A 113 1.06 13.83 -5.63
N ALA A 114 -0.16 14.31 -5.86
CA ALA A 114 -1.33 13.45 -5.89
C ALA A 114 -1.23 12.42 -7.04
N GLN A 115 -0.82 12.86 -8.22
CA GLN A 115 -0.59 11.94 -9.34
C GLN A 115 0.52 10.94 -9.03
N ARG A 116 1.60 11.40 -8.43
CA ARG A 116 2.67 10.52 -8.01
C ARG A 116 2.19 9.46 -7.02
N ALA A 117 1.30 9.86 -6.09
CA ALA A 117 0.73 8.94 -5.12
C ALA A 117 -0.07 7.83 -5.82
N ILE A 118 -0.92 8.20 -6.79
CA ILE A 118 -1.70 7.22 -7.55
C ILE A 118 -0.78 6.28 -8.33
N GLU A 119 0.22 6.81 -9.02
CA GLU A 119 1.17 6.01 -9.79
C GLU A 119 1.93 5.03 -8.90
N THR A 120 2.31 5.49 -7.71
CA THR A 120 2.98 4.63 -6.72
C THR A 120 2.06 3.49 -6.30
N ALA A 121 0.80 3.78 -5.99
CA ALA A 121 -0.17 2.75 -5.59
C ALA A 121 -0.44 1.76 -6.74
N ARG A 122 -0.52 2.24 -7.98
CA ARG A 122 -0.66 1.38 -9.16
C ARG A 122 0.50 0.40 -9.27
N ARG A 123 1.72 0.89 -9.08
CA ARG A 123 2.91 0.05 -9.14
C ARG A 123 2.91 -0.98 -8.02
N VAL A 124 2.58 -0.57 -6.80
CA VAL A 124 2.50 -1.50 -5.66
C VAL A 124 1.50 -2.61 -5.97
N ARG A 125 0.31 -2.26 -6.44
CA ARG A 125 -0.71 -3.24 -6.80
C ARG A 125 -0.20 -4.20 -7.87
N THR A 126 0.39 -3.68 -8.93
CA THR A 126 0.90 -4.51 -10.02
C THR A 126 1.94 -5.50 -9.53
N VAL A 127 2.91 -5.05 -8.73
CA VAL A 127 3.97 -5.90 -8.20
C VAL A 127 3.39 -6.97 -7.27
N VAL A 128 2.54 -6.56 -6.32
CA VAL A 128 1.97 -7.49 -5.34
C VAL A 128 1.09 -8.54 -6.02
N MET A 129 0.20 -8.13 -6.93
CA MET A 129 -0.67 -9.08 -7.63
C MET A 129 0.12 -10.08 -8.46
N ALA A 130 1.17 -9.63 -9.15
CA ALA A 130 2.02 -10.53 -9.91
C ALA A 130 2.70 -11.58 -9.02
N LEU A 131 3.13 -11.18 -7.82
CA LEU A 131 3.75 -12.11 -6.87
C LEU A 131 2.75 -13.09 -6.27
N LEU A 132 1.51 -12.65 -6.03
CA LEU A 132 0.46 -13.51 -5.45
C LEU A 132 -0.10 -14.54 -6.44
N GLU A 133 0.02 -14.29 -7.74
CA GLU A 133 -0.46 -15.20 -8.78
C GLU A 133 0.49 -16.37 -9.05
N ARG A 134 1.65 -16.40 -8.44
CA ARG A 134 2.64 -17.44 -8.66
C ARG A 134 2.47 -18.66 -7.77
#